data_7a066352eef53925536e17650e45a299
#
_entry.id   7a066352eef53925536e17650e45a299
#
_cell.length_a   1.000
_cell.length_b   1.000
_cell.length_c   1.000
_cell.angle_alpha   90.00
_cell.angle_beta   90.00
_cell.angle_gamma   90.00
#
_symmetry.space_group_name_H-M   'P 1'
#
loop_
_entity.id
_entity.type
_entity.pdbx_description
1 polymer ?
#
loop_
_entity_poly.entity_id
_entity_poly.type
_entity_poly.pdbx_seq_one_letter_code
_entity_poly.pdbx_strand_id
1 'polypeptide(L)'
;MKTKLASLLVVLFISTTTQLSAQRFTVQPVNDDISYYLDLKAVASIFGDSRNLEDFERRLNNDDDQISNLDLNKDGEIDYLRVIETYEKNLHLIVIQAILDRDVYQDVATIV
;
A
#
# COMPACT_ATOMS: atom_id res chain seq x y z
N MET A 1 11.31 11.41 -46.22
CA MET A 1 10.88 10.06 -45.83
C MET A 1 11.63 9.53 -44.65
N LYS A 2 12.92 9.63 -44.64
CA LYS A 2 13.73 9.08 -43.56
C LYS A 2 13.53 9.80 -42.24
N THR A 3 13.20 11.07 -42.27
CA THR A 3 12.98 11.88 -41.09
C THR A 3 11.73 11.49 -40.30
N LYS A 4 10.75 10.89 -40.98
CA LYS A 4 9.50 10.47 -40.28
C LYS A 4 9.72 9.29 -39.39
N LEU A 5 10.61 8.39 -39.73
CA LEU A 5 10.92 7.21 -38.90
C LEU A 5 11.65 7.61 -37.63
N ALA A 6 12.53 8.57 -37.69
CA ALA A 6 13.25 9.03 -36.53
C ALA A 6 12.31 9.67 -35.49
N SER A 7 11.31 10.42 -35.97
CA SER A 7 10.34 11.05 -35.08
C SER A 7 9.51 10.03 -34.30
N LEU A 8 9.13 8.95 -34.94
CA LEU A 8 8.36 7.88 -34.29
C LEU A 8 9.14 7.21 -33.18
N LEU A 9 10.42 6.99 -33.39
CA LEU A 9 11.27 6.36 -32.39
C LEU A 9 11.41 7.23 -31.14
N VAL A 10 11.50 8.53 -31.30
CA VAL A 10 11.60 9.45 -30.16
C VAL A 10 10.35 9.44 -29.32
N VAL A 11 9.18 9.39 -29.94
CA VAL A 11 7.92 9.37 -29.19
C VAL A 11 7.79 8.10 -28.37
N LEU A 12 8.15 6.95 -28.91
CA LEU A 12 8.11 5.69 -28.18
C LEU A 12 9.04 5.69 -26.98
N PHE A 13 10.20 6.30 -27.15
CA PHE A 13 11.19 6.36 -26.09
C PHE A 13 10.71 7.19 -24.91
N ILE A 14 10.03 8.29 -25.15
CA ILE A 14 9.50 9.16 -24.10
C ILE A 14 8.41 8.45 -23.30
N SER A 15 7.54 7.68 -23.94
CA SER A 15 6.44 7.03 -23.23
C SER A 15 6.91 5.93 -22.28
N THR A 16 8.07 5.31 -22.52
CA THR A 16 8.59 4.29 -21.62
C THR A 16 9.19 4.88 -20.35
N THR A 17 9.72 6.09 -20.39
CA THR A 17 10.36 6.69 -19.22
C THR A 17 9.36 7.16 -18.17
N THR A 18 8.14 7.50 -18.54
CA THR A 18 7.15 7.98 -17.57
C THR A 18 6.60 6.90 -16.66
N GLN A 19 6.71 5.64 -17.03
CA GLN A 19 6.20 4.56 -16.20
C GLN A 19 7.12 4.17 -15.06
N LEU A 20 8.41 4.50 -15.15
CA LEU A 20 9.39 4.07 -14.16
C LEU A 20 9.35 4.86 -12.86
N SER A 21 8.71 6.01 -12.85
CA SER A 21 8.66 6.87 -11.67
C SER A 21 7.50 6.57 -10.73
N ALA A 22 6.63 5.60 -11.05
CA ALA A 22 5.36 5.42 -10.37
C ALA A 22 5.44 4.68 -9.04
N GLN A 23 6.54 3.97 -8.74
CA GLN A 23 6.61 3.17 -7.51
C GLN A 23 7.90 3.42 -6.76
N ARG A 24 7.77 4.11 -5.64
CA ARG A 24 8.92 4.43 -4.78
C ARG A 24 8.81 3.86 -3.38
N PHE A 25 7.80 3.07 -3.11
CA PHE A 25 7.60 2.49 -1.80
C PHE A 25 7.32 1.01 -1.94
N THR A 26 7.63 0.28 -0.89
CA THR A 26 7.45 -1.17 -0.83
C THR A 26 6.54 -1.50 0.33
N VAL A 27 5.51 -2.31 0.07
CA VAL A 27 4.61 -2.81 1.10
C VAL A 27 5.03 -4.24 1.43
N GLN A 28 5.35 -4.49 2.70
CA GLN A 28 5.80 -5.80 3.16
C GLN A 28 4.89 -6.31 4.26
N PRO A 29 4.35 -7.53 4.13
CA PRO A 29 3.60 -8.14 5.23
C PRO A 29 4.56 -8.60 6.31
N VAL A 30 4.08 -8.66 7.56
CA VAL A 30 4.92 -9.16 8.67
C VAL A 30 5.17 -10.66 8.57
N ASN A 31 4.28 -11.40 7.90
CA ASN A 31 4.49 -12.81 7.56
C ASN A 31 3.64 -13.17 6.34
N ASP A 32 3.86 -14.37 5.80
CA ASP A 32 3.21 -14.78 4.57
C ASP A 32 1.69 -14.96 4.71
N ASP A 33 1.23 -15.31 5.90
CA ASP A 33 -0.20 -15.53 6.12
C ASP A 33 -1.02 -14.26 5.93
N ILE A 34 -0.45 -13.11 6.25
CA ILE A 34 -1.12 -11.82 6.09
C ILE A 34 -1.51 -11.59 4.62
N SER A 35 -0.65 -12.00 3.68
CA SER A 35 -0.90 -11.76 2.27
C SER A 35 -2.10 -12.53 1.71
N TYR A 36 -2.58 -13.54 2.42
CA TYR A 36 -3.81 -14.24 2.01
C TYR A 36 -5.07 -13.45 2.34
N TYR A 37 -4.99 -12.56 3.31
CA TYR A 37 -6.16 -11.84 3.83
C TYR A 37 -6.11 -10.35 3.58
N LEU A 38 -4.93 -9.81 3.29
CA LEU A 38 -4.73 -8.39 3.01
C LEU A 38 -4.19 -8.24 1.60
N ASP A 39 -4.90 -7.51 0.76
CA ASP A 39 -4.50 -7.28 -0.64
C ASP A 39 -3.38 -6.24 -0.68
N LEU A 40 -2.14 -6.71 -0.71
CA LEU A 40 -0.97 -5.84 -0.65
C LEU A 40 -0.83 -4.93 -1.87
N LYS A 41 -1.29 -5.38 -3.04
CA LYS A 41 -1.29 -4.54 -4.23
C LYS A 41 -2.25 -3.37 -4.08
N ALA A 42 -3.44 -3.66 -3.55
CA ALA A 42 -4.42 -2.62 -3.28
C ALA A 42 -3.91 -1.65 -2.23
N VAL A 43 -3.25 -2.16 -1.18
CA VAL A 43 -2.62 -1.31 -0.16
C VAL A 43 -1.64 -0.33 -0.79
N ALA A 44 -0.75 -0.83 -1.65
CA ALA A 44 0.23 0.02 -2.33
C ALA A 44 -0.45 1.08 -3.19
N SER A 45 -1.48 0.69 -3.92
CA SER A 45 -2.20 1.60 -4.82
C SER A 45 -2.90 2.72 -4.05
N ILE A 46 -3.64 2.38 -3.00
CA ILE A 46 -4.35 3.40 -2.23
C ILE A 46 -3.41 4.26 -1.41
N PHE A 47 -2.28 3.73 -0.97
CA PHE A 47 -1.27 4.55 -0.30
C PHE A 47 -0.76 5.63 -1.24
N GLY A 48 -0.43 5.27 -2.48
CA GLY A 48 0.03 6.21 -3.47
C GLY A 48 -0.98 7.29 -3.82
N ASP A 49 -2.27 6.96 -3.77
CA ASP A 49 -3.36 7.89 -4.11
C ASP A 49 -3.88 8.68 -2.92
N SER A 50 -3.45 8.37 -1.71
CA SER A 50 -3.95 9.00 -0.50
C SER A 50 -3.32 10.37 -0.28
N ARG A 51 -4.11 11.31 0.24
CA ARG A 51 -3.66 12.69 0.47
C ARG A 51 -2.85 12.81 1.75
N ASN A 52 -3.11 11.95 2.72
CA ASN A 52 -2.44 11.92 4.02
C ASN A 52 -2.71 10.57 4.68
N LEU A 53 -2.15 10.34 5.86
CA LEU A 53 -2.29 9.06 6.55
C LEU A 53 -3.72 8.80 7.02
N GLU A 54 -4.46 9.84 7.40
CA GLU A 54 -5.86 9.69 7.79
C GLU A 54 -6.71 9.23 6.61
N ASP A 55 -6.49 9.80 5.44
CA ASP A 55 -7.17 9.40 4.22
C ASP A 55 -6.83 7.96 3.85
N PHE A 56 -5.56 7.59 3.99
CA PHE A 56 -5.09 6.24 3.74
C PHE A 56 -5.78 5.24 4.68
N GLU A 57 -5.80 5.53 5.98
CA GLU A 57 -6.44 4.64 6.95
C GLU A 57 -7.93 4.47 6.65
N ARG A 58 -8.62 5.53 6.32
CA ARG A 58 -10.02 5.48 5.96
C ARG A 58 -10.27 4.58 4.75
N ARG A 59 -9.40 4.68 3.74
CA ARG A 59 -9.51 3.87 2.53
C ARG A 59 -9.21 2.40 2.79
N LEU A 60 -8.26 2.11 3.68
CA LEU A 60 -7.95 0.73 4.07
C LEU A 60 -9.16 0.01 4.67
N ASN A 61 -10.00 0.75 5.38
CA ASN A 61 -11.13 0.20 6.12
C ASN A 61 -12.47 0.38 5.41
N ASN A 62 -12.44 0.72 4.13
CA ASN A 62 -13.66 0.87 3.34
C ASN A 62 -14.20 -0.52 2.98
N ASP A 63 -15.39 -0.82 3.50
CA ASP A 63 -16.03 -2.12 3.30
C ASP A 63 -16.29 -2.46 1.84
N ASP A 64 -16.58 -1.44 1.02
CA ASP A 64 -16.91 -1.65 -0.39
C ASP A 64 -15.70 -2.12 -1.19
N ASP A 65 -14.50 -1.75 -0.79
CA ASP A 65 -13.29 -2.08 -1.52
C ASP A 65 -12.70 -3.44 -1.14
N GLN A 66 -13.09 -4.00 -0.01
CA GLN A 66 -12.68 -5.33 0.45
C GLN A 66 -11.17 -5.56 0.39
N ILE A 67 -10.42 -4.58 0.88
CA ILE A 67 -8.96 -4.65 0.86
C ILE A 67 -8.43 -5.65 1.87
N SER A 68 -9.11 -5.77 3.01
CA SER A 68 -8.72 -6.66 4.10
C SER A 68 -9.84 -7.60 4.49
N ASN A 69 -9.47 -8.86 4.73
CA ASN A 69 -10.33 -9.87 5.36
C ASN A 69 -9.69 -10.38 6.64
N LEU A 70 -8.79 -9.62 7.24
CA LEU A 70 -8.10 -10.03 8.45
C LEU A 70 -9.07 -10.08 9.64
N ASP A 71 -9.02 -11.18 10.37
CA ASP A 71 -9.76 -11.38 11.61
C ASP A 71 -8.83 -12.13 12.58
N LEU A 72 -7.86 -11.40 13.11
CA LEU A 72 -6.79 -12.00 13.92
C LEU A 72 -7.25 -12.35 15.33
N ASN A 73 -8.25 -11.65 15.85
CA ASN A 73 -8.83 -11.98 17.16
C ASN A 73 -9.95 -13.01 17.08
N LYS A 74 -10.34 -13.42 15.86
CA LYS A 74 -11.33 -14.47 15.59
C LYS A 74 -12.71 -14.21 16.21
N ASP A 75 -13.12 -12.95 16.17
CA ASP A 75 -14.45 -12.56 16.66
C ASP A 75 -15.54 -12.62 15.58
N GLY A 76 -15.18 -13.00 14.35
CA GLY A 76 -16.11 -13.09 13.24
C GLY A 76 -16.27 -11.80 12.45
N GLU A 77 -15.58 -10.75 12.82
CA GLU A 77 -15.61 -9.46 12.14
C GLU A 77 -14.22 -9.10 11.66
N ILE A 78 -14.14 -8.38 10.53
CA ILE A 78 -12.88 -7.90 9.99
C ILE A 78 -12.28 -6.88 10.94
N ASP A 79 -10.99 -7.03 11.25
CA ASP A 79 -10.28 -6.14 12.16
C ASP A 79 -10.11 -4.75 11.53
N TYR A 80 -10.33 -3.71 12.33
CA TYR A 80 -10.01 -2.35 11.90
C TYR A 80 -8.49 -2.20 11.82
N LEU A 81 -8.02 -1.59 10.74
CA LEU A 81 -6.60 -1.35 10.52
C LEU A 81 -6.27 0.11 10.80
N ARG A 82 -5.34 0.34 11.73
CA ARG A 82 -4.84 1.70 11.97
C ARG A 82 -3.49 1.89 11.33
N VAL A 83 -3.14 3.13 11.07
CA VAL A 83 -1.89 3.50 10.41
C VAL A 83 -1.10 4.39 11.34
N ILE A 84 0.16 4.03 11.60
CA ILE A 84 1.06 4.85 12.38
C ILE A 84 2.33 5.13 11.59
N GLU A 85 2.98 6.23 11.94
CA GLU A 85 4.22 6.66 11.33
C GLU A 85 5.33 6.55 12.36
N THR A 86 6.45 5.95 11.99
CA THR A 86 7.58 5.81 12.89
C THR A 86 8.88 5.98 12.13
N TYR A 87 9.96 6.24 12.89
CA TYR A 87 11.30 6.41 12.35
C TYR A 87 12.22 5.46 13.07
N GLU A 88 12.97 4.65 12.30
CA GLU A 88 14.00 3.77 12.83
C GLU A 88 15.28 4.04 12.08
N LYS A 89 16.34 4.45 12.79
CA LYS A 89 17.68 4.63 12.20
C LYS A 89 17.66 5.41 10.89
N ASN A 90 17.02 6.55 10.87
CA ASN A 90 16.86 7.41 9.68
C ASN A 90 15.93 6.82 8.61
N LEU A 91 15.25 5.73 8.92
CA LEU A 91 14.28 5.13 8.00
C LEU A 91 12.87 5.53 8.42
N HIS A 92 12.12 6.08 7.46
CA HIS A 92 10.75 6.48 7.69
C HIS A 92 9.83 5.31 7.34
N LEU A 93 9.08 4.84 8.32
CA LEU A 93 8.20 3.69 8.16
C LEU A 93 6.75 4.07 8.40
N ILE A 94 5.88 3.53 7.57
CA ILE A 94 4.45 3.55 7.81
C ILE A 94 4.08 2.13 8.23
N VAL A 95 3.47 1.99 9.40
CA VAL A 95 3.09 0.68 9.94
C VAL A 95 1.59 0.56 9.96
N ILE A 96 1.09 -0.55 9.41
CA ILE A 96 -0.33 -0.88 9.44
C ILE A 96 -0.52 -1.91 10.55
N GLN A 97 -1.42 -1.63 11.48
CA GLN A 97 -1.69 -2.48 12.63
C GLN A 97 -3.16 -2.86 12.68
N ALA A 98 -3.44 -4.12 12.98
CA ALA A 98 -4.80 -4.56 13.28
C ALA A 98 -5.10 -4.25 14.74
N ILE A 99 -6.28 -3.68 14.99
CA ILE A 99 -6.76 -3.44 16.34
C ILE A 99 -7.53 -4.68 16.79
N LEU A 100 -6.98 -5.41 17.75
CA LEU A 100 -7.55 -6.68 18.20
C LEU A 100 -8.47 -6.52 19.41
N ASP A 101 -8.18 -5.53 20.24
CA ASP A 101 -8.94 -5.23 21.44
C ASP A 101 -8.51 -3.86 21.91
N ARG A 102 -9.09 -3.38 22.99
CA ARG A 102 -8.71 -2.10 23.58
C ARG A 102 -7.21 -2.12 23.91
N ASP A 103 -6.48 -1.19 23.32
CA ASP A 103 -5.03 -1.04 23.49
C ASP A 103 -4.22 -2.29 23.10
N VAL A 104 -4.80 -3.19 22.32
CA VAL A 104 -4.09 -4.37 21.79
C VAL A 104 -3.99 -4.26 20.28
N TYR A 105 -2.76 -4.12 19.79
CA TYR A 105 -2.49 -3.92 18.38
C TYR A 105 -1.49 -4.93 17.89
N GLN A 106 -1.60 -5.32 16.62
CA GLN A 106 -0.65 -6.22 16.00
C GLN A 106 -0.22 -5.66 14.65
N ASP A 107 1.10 -5.58 14.44
CA ASP A 107 1.63 -5.16 13.15
C ASP A 107 1.24 -6.18 12.09
N VAL A 108 0.73 -5.72 10.96
CA VAL A 108 0.37 -6.60 9.85
C VAL A 108 1.20 -6.31 8.60
N ALA A 109 1.56 -5.05 8.37
CA ALA A 109 2.37 -4.68 7.21
C ALA A 109 3.13 -3.39 7.47
N THR A 110 4.22 -3.19 6.72
CA THR A 110 4.99 -1.95 6.74
C THR A 110 5.17 -1.42 5.32
N ILE A 111 5.24 -0.11 5.21
CA ILE A 111 5.53 0.58 3.95
C ILE A 111 6.79 1.41 4.16
N VAL A 112 7.74 1.20 3.28
CA VAL A 112 9.03 1.90 3.31
C VAL A 112 9.18 2.79 2.10
#